data_0bd9ac5864f442ffa853fdb0cff7c1db
#
_entry.id   0bd9ac5864f442ffa853fdb0cff7c1db
#
_cell.length_a   1.000
_cell.length_b   1.000
_cell.length_c   1.000
_cell.angle_alpha   90.00
_cell.angle_beta   90.00
_cell.angle_gamma   90.00
#
_symmetry.space_group_name_H-M   'P 1'
#
loop_
_entity.id
_entity.type
_entity.pdbx_description
1 polymer ?
#
loop_
_entity_poly.entity_id
_entity_poly.type
_entity_poly.pdbx_seq_one_letter_code
_entity_poly.pdbx_strand_id
1 'polypeptide(L)'
;MKIESLDIINFRSIKKATIRMHDITAIVGENNAGKTAVLRALNSVMNFKEEEENFANCRHRFAPRCNTHIKIVFTDIPPRFADKEVEGKLAIQFHYTYSNRKKQFTYLNFQNEEITLDDSFLTELKTEIIYVYIPADRTTKDTLWESDSIFQKLVSAYVAQHTENRDTISTYVRRATEKIHSAALKNLEKEINNLYLQNKSVDFKVNFPSDLDYTVLLSSVMLSMNEYGHNYLIYH
;
A
#
# COMPACT_ATOMS: atom_id res chain seq x y z
N MET A 1 15.10 2.45 8.08
CA MET A 1 13.98 2.84 8.95
C MET A 1 13.32 1.61 9.54
N LYS A 2 13.02 1.59 10.84
CA LYS A 2 12.44 0.43 11.57
C LYS A 2 11.28 0.88 12.44
N ILE A 3 10.30 0.00 12.68
CA ILE A 3 9.22 0.25 13.64
C ILE A 3 9.71 -0.14 15.03
N GLU A 4 9.73 0.81 15.96
CA GLU A 4 10.10 0.57 17.38
C GLU A 4 8.88 0.19 18.22
N SER A 5 7.77 0.89 18.05
CA SER A 5 6.56 0.62 18.82
C SER A 5 5.28 0.98 18.08
N LEU A 6 4.21 0.33 18.51
CA LEU A 6 2.86 0.50 18.04
C LEU A 6 1.92 0.71 19.23
N ASP A 7 1.27 1.85 19.29
CA ASP A 7 0.20 2.14 20.25
C ASP A 7 -1.14 2.09 19.54
N ILE A 8 -2.10 1.36 20.10
CA ILE A 8 -3.44 1.17 19.55
C ILE A 8 -4.47 1.55 20.61
N ILE A 9 -5.43 2.38 20.23
CA ILE A 9 -6.54 2.78 21.09
C ILE A 9 -7.86 2.63 20.33
N ASN A 10 -8.80 1.94 20.93
CA ASN A 10 -10.16 1.73 20.44
C ASN A 10 -10.26 1.15 19.01
N PHE A 11 -9.51 0.10 18.77
CA PHE A 11 -9.52 -0.58 17.48
C PHE A 11 -9.93 -2.05 17.62
N ARG A 12 -11.02 -2.45 17.01
CA ARG A 12 -11.58 -3.82 17.05
C ARG A 12 -11.75 -4.35 18.49
N SER A 13 -11.02 -5.40 18.88
CA SER A 13 -11.03 -5.96 20.24
C SER A 13 -10.09 -5.23 21.20
N ILE A 14 -9.25 -4.31 20.70
CA ILE A 14 -8.22 -3.63 21.48
C ILE A 14 -8.78 -2.31 22.01
N LYS A 15 -8.91 -2.19 23.33
CA LYS A 15 -9.23 -0.91 23.97
C LYS A 15 -8.01 -0.01 24.04
N LYS A 16 -6.90 -0.54 24.53
CA LYS A 16 -5.60 0.13 24.59
C LYS A 16 -4.49 -0.93 24.64
N ALA A 17 -3.50 -0.80 23.79
CA ALA A 17 -2.31 -1.65 23.80
C ALA A 17 -1.10 -0.86 23.31
N THR A 18 0.05 -1.12 23.92
CA THR A 18 1.37 -0.66 23.47
C THR A 18 2.22 -1.89 23.21
N ILE A 19 2.74 -2.02 22.00
CA ILE A 19 3.52 -3.17 21.57
C ILE A 19 4.88 -2.67 21.10
N ARG A 20 5.95 -3.19 21.71
CA ARG A 20 7.30 -2.97 21.22
C ARG A 20 7.58 -3.92 20.07
N MET A 21 8.18 -3.39 19.03
CA MET A 21 8.55 -4.13 17.82
C MET A 21 10.05 -4.34 17.78
N HIS A 22 10.46 -5.49 17.30
CA HIS A 22 11.84 -5.88 17.06
C HIS A 22 11.95 -6.43 15.64
N ASP A 23 13.16 -6.77 15.19
CA ASP A 23 13.39 -7.37 13.87
C ASP A 23 12.53 -8.62 13.64
N ILE A 24 12.27 -9.38 14.72
CA ILE A 24 11.28 -10.46 14.75
C ILE A 24 10.42 -10.26 15.99
N THR A 25 9.09 -10.14 15.78
CA THR A 25 8.12 -9.98 16.87
C THR A 25 7.03 -11.04 16.73
N ALA A 26 6.88 -11.90 17.73
CA ALA A 26 5.82 -12.91 17.78
C ALA A 26 4.70 -12.45 18.70
N ILE A 27 3.46 -12.46 18.19
CA ILE A 27 2.25 -12.14 18.96
C ILE A 27 1.53 -13.45 19.24
N VAL A 28 1.53 -13.87 20.50
CA VAL A 28 0.90 -15.13 20.96
C VAL A 28 -0.28 -14.85 21.86
N GLY A 29 -1.23 -15.78 21.92
CA GLY A 29 -2.42 -15.67 22.77
C GLY A 29 -3.56 -16.56 22.26
N GLU A 30 -4.64 -16.62 23.00
CA GLU A 30 -5.85 -17.36 22.67
C GLU A 30 -6.55 -16.83 21.40
N ASN A 31 -7.47 -17.62 20.85
CA ASN A 31 -8.32 -17.15 19.76
C ASN A 31 -9.15 -15.94 20.24
N ASN A 32 -9.34 -14.95 19.35
CA ASN A 32 -10.00 -13.68 19.66
C ASN A 32 -9.25 -12.75 20.64
N ALA A 33 -8.02 -13.06 21.08
CA ALA A 33 -7.23 -12.16 21.93
C ALA A 33 -6.78 -10.86 21.26
N GLY A 34 -7.03 -10.70 19.97
CA GLY A 34 -6.68 -9.46 19.25
C GLY A 34 -5.40 -9.53 18.43
N LYS A 35 -4.78 -10.70 18.25
CA LYS A 35 -3.54 -10.87 17.47
C LYS A 35 -3.66 -10.28 16.06
N THR A 36 -4.69 -10.68 15.33
CA THR A 36 -4.99 -10.15 13.98
C THR A 36 -5.36 -8.67 14.01
N ALA A 37 -5.96 -8.18 15.10
CA ALA A 37 -6.27 -6.76 15.22
C ALA A 37 -5.00 -5.89 15.29
N VAL A 38 -3.91 -6.37 15.90
CA VAL A 38 -2.61 -5.69 15.91
C VAL A 38 -2.05 -5.55 14.50
N LEU A 39 -2.03 -6.64 13.73
CA LEU A 39 -1.54 -6.63 12.34
C LEU A 39 -2.40 -5.73 11.44
N ARG A 40 -3.73 -5.78 11.59
CA ARG A 40 -4.64 -4.89 10.85
C ARG A 40 -4.54 -3.44 11.28
N ALA A 41 -4.17 -3.14 12.54
CA ALA A 41 -3.90 -1.77 12.96
C ALA A 41 -2.69 -1.19 12.20
N LEU A 42 -1.61 -1.98 12.04
CA LEU A 42 -0.48 -1.59 11.19
C LEU A 42 -0.92 -1.41 9.73
N ASN A 43 -1.70 -2.36 9.19
CA ASN A 43 -2.21 -2.27 7.82
C ASN A 43 -3.07 -1.01 7.60
N SER A 44 -3.86 -0.61 8.59
CA SER A 44 -4.68 0.61 8.54
C SER A 44 -3.85 1.89 8.41
N VAL A 45 -2.64 1.91 8.92
CA VAL A 45 -1.72 3.06 8.79
C VAL A 45 -0.93 2.98 7.49
N MET A 46 -0.40 1.81 7.18
CA MET A 46 0.50 1.62 6.03
C MET A 46 -0.27 1.47 4.70
N ASN A 47 -1.42 0.79 4.69
CA ASN A 47 -2.20 0.47 3.50
C ASN A 47 -3.70 0.76 3.71
N PHE A 48 -4.05 1.98 4.09
CA PHE A 48 -5.43 2.35 4.45
C PHE A 48 -6.48 1.94 3.40
N LYS A 49 -6.16 2.05 2.12
CA LYS A 49 -7.08 1.66 1.04
C LYS A 49 -7.55 0.21 1.14
N GLU A 50 -6.72 -0.71 1.61
CA GLU A 50 -7.08 -2.11 1.80
C GLU A 50 -8.03 -2.34 2.99
N GLU A 51 -7.99 -1.46 3.97
CA GLU A 51 -8.83 -1.54 5.17
C GLU A 51 -10.06 -0.61 5.13
N GLU A 52 -10.15 0.31 4.16
CA GLU A 52 -11.16 1.37 4.12
C GLU A 52 -12.58 0.83 4.15
N GLU A 53 -12.89 -0.17 3.33
CA GLU A 53 -14.20 -0.80 3.29
C GLU A 53 -14.54 -1.53 4.60
N ASN A 54 -13.53 -2.08 5.27
CA ASN A 54 -13.66 -2.81 6.52
C ASN A 54 -13.69 -1.89 7.74
N PHE A 55 -13.36 -0.60 7.59
CA PHE A 55 -13.16 0.29 8.74
C PHE A 55 -14.43 0.51 9.56
N ALA A 56 -15.61 0.42 8.97
CA ALA A 56 -16.87 0.45 9.69
C ALA A 56 -16.95 -0.65 10.78
N ASN A 57 -16.35 -1.82 10.51
CA ASN A 57 -16.28 -2.98 11.42
C ASN A 57 -15.04 -2.94 12.34
N CYS A 58 -14.16 -1.97 12.17
CA CYS A 58 -12.94 -1.84 12.96
C CYS A 58 -13.14 -1.08 14.28
N ARG A 59 -14.29 -0.43 14.48
CA ARG A 59 -14.64 0.26 15.72
C ARG A 59 -14.51 -0.68 16.92
N HIS A 60 -13.99 -0.16 18.01
CA HIS A 60 -13.87 -0.93 19.24
C HIS A 60 -15.25 -1.42 19.72
N ARG A 61 -15.34 -2.74 19.96
CA ARG A 61 -16.60 -3.43 20.23
C ARG A 61 -17.36 -2.88 21.44
N PHE A 62 -16.64 -2.46 22.48
CA PHE A 62 -17.21 -2.02 23.75
C PHE A 62 -17.30 -0.51 23.94
N ALA A 63 -16.85 0.25 22.94
CA ALA A 63 -16.88 1.71 22.98
C ALA A 63 -17.33 2.30 21.63
N PRO A 64 -18.59 2.11 21.23
CA PRO A 64 -19.06 2.42 19.87
C PRO A 64 -19.03 3.91 19.52
N ARG A 65 -18.84 4.80 20.48
CA ARG A 65 -18.72 6.26 20.24
C ARG A 65 -17.27 6.75 20.22
N CYS A 66 -16.32 5.88 20.50
CA CYS A 66 -14.90 6.25 20.53
C CYS A 66 -14.28 6.20 19.14
N ASN A 67 -13.43 7.18 18.84
CA ASN A 67 -12.59 7.18 17.66
C ASN A 67 -11.39 6.25 17.82
N THR A 68 -10.85 5.77 16.71
CA THR A 68 -9.63 4.97 16.70
C THR A 68 -8.40 5.87 16.63
N HIS A 69 -7.39 5.56 17.44
CA HIS A 69 -6.08 6.19 17.39
C HIS A 69 -5.01 5.10 17.31
N ILE A 70 -4.13 5.23 16.34
CA ILE A 70 -2.99 4.33 16.15
C ILE A 70 -1.74 5.19 16.00
N LYS A 71 -0.72 4.94 16.84
CA LYS A 71 0.56 5.63 16.77
C LYS A 71 1.65 4.62 16.47
N ILE A 72 2.48 4.93 15.48
CA ILE A 72 3.66 4.17 15.13
C ILE A 72 4.88 5.04 15.39
N VAL A 73 5.85 4.50 16.11
CA VAL A 73 7.14 5.15 16.33
C VAL A 73 8.19 4.44 15.49
N PHE A 74 8.90 5.21 14.69
CA PHE A 74 9.98 4.74 13.82
C PHE A 74 11.32 5.19 14.35
N THR A 75 12.36 4.37 14.11
CA THR A 75 13.78 4.65 14.33
C THR A 75 14.57 4.48 13.02
N ASP A 76 15.87 4.77 13.04
CA ASP A 76 16.74 4.74 11.86
C ASP A 76 16.14 5.61 10.73
N ILE A 77 15.89 6.87 11.05
CA ILE A 77 15.18 7.81 10.19
C ILE A 77 16.09 8.25 9.03
N PRO A 78 15.66 8.08 7.77
CA PRO A 78 16.40 8.57 6.61
C PRO A 78 16.55 10.09 6.62
N PRO A 79 17.66 10.66 6.09
CA PRO A 79 17.91 12.11 6.09
C PRO A 79 16.77 12.96 5.50
N ARG A 80 16.01 12.41 4.57
CA ARG A 80 14.87 13.11 3.96
C ARG A 80 13.69 13.38 4.91
N PHE A 81 13.64 12.71 6.07
CA PHE A 81 12.64 12.92 7.11
C PHE A 81 13.21 13.54 8.37
N ALA A 82 14.47 14.01 8.33
CA ALA A 82 15.16 14.59 9.49
C ALA A 82 14.44 15.85 10.02
N ASP A 83 13.70 16.55 9.20
CA ASP A 83 12.89 17.73 9.59
C ASP A 83 11.69 17.37 10.48
N LYS A 84 11.28 16.10 10.50
CA LYS A 84 10.14 15.57 11.29
C LYS A 84 10.58 14.64 12.42
N GLU A 85 11.89 14.46 12.56
CA GLU A 85 12.49 13.62 13.59
C GLU A 85 12.56 14.38 14.92
N VAL A 86 12.28 13.68 16.01
CA VAL A 86 12.49 14.16 17.37
C VAL A 86 13.28 13.10 18.14
N GLU A 87 14.47 13.46 18.63
CA GLU A 87 15.35 12.57 19.39
C GLU A 87 15.64 11.22 18.70
N GLY A 88 15.89 11.23 17.39
CA GLY A 88 16.17 10.02 16.64
C GLY A 88 14.93 9.21 16.27
N LYS A 89 13.72 9.75 16.48
CA LYS A 89 12.44 9.04 16.27
C LYS A 89 11.47 9.87 15.46
N LEU A 90 10.68 9.19 14.65
CA LEU A 90 9.52 9.77 13.95
C LEU A 90 8.25 9.09 14.46
N ALA A 91 7.37 9.86 15.10
CA ALA A 91 6.11 9.37 15.64
C ALA A 91 4.94 9.78 14.73
N ILE A 92 4.38 8.84 14.00
CA ILE A 92 3.21 9.06 13.14
C ILE A 92 1.96 8.59 13.86
N GLN A 93 0.94 9.43 13.88
CA GLN A 93 -0.37 9.14 14.45
C GLN A 93 -1.42 9.08 13.35
N PHE A 94 -2.26 8.08 13.44
CA PHE A 94 -3.43 7.89 12.61
C PHE A 94 -4.68 8.04 13.48
N HIS A 95 -5.55 8.94 13.09
CA HIS A 95 -6.84 9.20 13.73
C HIS A 95 -7.97 8.87 12.77
N TYR A 96 -8.94 8.10 13.22
CA TYR A 96 -10.14 7.83 12.44
C TYR A 96 -11.39 8.18 13.22
N THR A 97 -12.17 9.11 12.66
CA THR A 97 -13.43 9.57 13.22
C THR A 97 -14.59 8.90 12.51
N TYR A 98 -15.33 8.05 13.20
CA TYR A 98 -16.41 7.25 12.62
C TYR A 98 -17.66 8.06 12.25
N SER A 99 -17.93 9.17 12.93
CA SER A 99 -19.13 10.00 12.68
C SER A 99 -19.17 10.58 11.26
N ASN A 100 -18.03 11.00 10.75
CA ASN A 100 -17.88 11.59 9.42
C ASN A 100 -16.96 10.80 8.48
N ARG A 101 -16.53 9.61 8.89
CA ARG A 101 -15.61 8.73 8.14
C ARG A 101 -14.29 9.42 7.75
N LYS A 102 -13.83 10.33 8.61
CA LYS A 102 -12.62 11.11 8.32
C LYS A 102 -11.39 10.43 8.89
N LYS A 103 -10.38 10.22 8.04
CA LYS A 103 -9.02 9.85 8.44
C LYS A 103 -8.14 11.09 8.52
N GLN A 104 -7.18 11.08 9.43
CA GLN A 104 -6.17 12.11 9.56
C GLN A 104 -4.86 11.47 9.97
N PHE A 105 -3.78 11.88 9.33
CA PHE A 105 -2.42 11.52 9.71
C PHE A 105 -1.71 12.74 10.26
N THR A 106 -1.05 12.57 11.40
CA THR A 106 -0.27 13.63 12.04
C THR A 106 1.07 13.08 12.48
N TYR A 107 2.05 13.95 12.70
CA TYR A 107 3.28 13.61 13.42
C TYR A 107 3.46 14.56 14.59
N LEU A 108 4.24 14.13 15.59
CA LEU A 108 4.61 14.97 16.73
C LEU A 108 5.93 15.66 16.44
N ASN A 109 5.92 17.00 16.49
CA ASN A 109 7.13 17.80 16.38
C ASN A 109 7.89 17.83 17.75
N PHE A 110 9.02 18.49 17.78
CA PHE A 110 9.85 18.63 19.01
C PHE A 110 9.15 19.40 20.15
N GLN A 111 8.07 20.12 19.86
CA GLN A 111 7.23 20.82 20.85
C GLN A 111 6.05 19.96 21.33
N ASN A 112 5.99 18.68 20.90
CA ASN A 112 4.86 17.78 21.10
C ASN A 112 3.53 18.28 20.48
N GLU A 113 3.61 19.10 19.44
CA GLU A 113 2.43 19.53 18.70
C GLU A 113 2.14 18.57 17.58
N GLU A 114 0.85 18.28 17.35
CA GLU A 114 0.39 17.45 16.24
C GLU A 114 0.31 18.25 14.96
N ILE A 115 1.14 17.90 13.99
CA ILE A 115 1.15 18.51 12.66
C ILE A 115 0.57 17.53 11.64
N THR A 116 -0.39 18.00 10.85
CA THR A 116 -1.03 17.19 9.82
C THR A 116 -0.02 16.84 8.70
N LEU A 117 0.00 15.55 8.34
CA LEU A 117 0.75 15.03 7.21
C LEU A 117 -0.10 15.04 5.95
N ASP A 118 0.51 15.37 4.85
CA ASP A 118 -0.10 15.29 3.52
C ASP A 118 0.06 13.89 2.89
N ASP A 119 -0.68 13.66 1.80
CA ASP A 119 -0.62 12.38 1.08
C ASP A 119 0.73 12.15 0.39
N SER A 120 1.49 13.22 0.10
CA SER A 120 2.83 13.11 -0.50
C SER A 120 3.81 12.48 0.47
N PHE A 121 3.81 12.91 1.73
CA PHE A 121 4.63 12.34 2.78
C PHE A 121 4.31 10.85 3.00
N LEU A 122 3.03 10.48 3.01
CA LEU A 122 2.63 9.08 3.18
C LEU A 122 3.09 8.22 2.00
N THR A 123 3.14 8.76 0.81
CA THR A 123 3.67 8.08 -0.37
C THR A 123 5.18 7.88 -0.24
N GLU A 124 5.92 8.90 0.16
CA GLU A 124 7.36 8.81 0.41
C GLU A 124 7.69 7.83 1.54
N LEU A 125 6.92 7.83 2.64
CA LEU A 125 7.08 6.87 3.73
C LEU A 125 6.97 5.43 3.24
N LYS A 126 6.03 5.14 2.35
CA LYS A 126 5.83 3.80 1.76
C LYS A 126 6.98 3.35 0.87
N THR A 127 7.75 4.27 0.31
CA THR A 127 8.97 3.91 -0.45
C THR A 127 10.11 3.49 0.48
N GLU A 128 10.11 3.94 1.73
CA GLU A 128 11.12 3.54 2.74
C GLU A 128 10.76 2.29 3.50
N ILE A 129 9.46 2.11 3.78
CA ILE A 129 8.98 0.93 4.51
C ILE A 129 7.93 0.24 3.65
N ILE A 130 8.30 -0.95 3.18
CA ILE A 130 7.37 -1.84 2.52
C ILE A 130 6.68 -2.67 3.59
N TYR A 131 5.39 -2.44 3.75
CA TYR A 131 4.55 -3.22 4.64
C TYR A 131 3.60 -4.11 3.83
N VAL A 132 3.66 -5.42 4.07
CA VAL A 132 2.76 -6.39 3.44
C VAL A 132 2.02 -7.14 4.53
N TYR A 133 0.71 -7.01 4.54
CA TYR A 133 -0.17 -7.78 5.43
C TYR A 133 -0.52 -9.11 4.78
N ILE A 134 -0.21 -10.22 5.47
CA ILE A 134 -0.54 -11.57 5.03
C ILE A 134 -1.67 -12.10 5.92
N PRO A 135 -2.93 -12.18 5.42
CA PRO A 135 -4.05 -12.70 6.21
C PRO A 135 -3.90 -14.20 6.50
N ALA A 136 -4.55 -14.67 7.58
CA ALA A 136 -4.54 -16.09 7.94
C ALA A 136 -5.41 -16.93 6.99
N ASP A 137 -6.49 -16.35 6.51
CA ASP A 137 -7.46 -16.93 5.57
C ASP A 137 -7.04 -16.62 4.12
N ARG A 138 -5.89 -17.15 3.70
CA ARG A 138 -5.38 -16.98 2.36
C ARG A 138 -6.21 -17.75 1.35
N THR A 139 -6.66 -17.06 0.31
CA THR A 139 -7.22 -17.71 -0.87
C THR A 139 -6.09 -18.10 -1.83
N THR A 140 -6.37 -19.01 -2.75
CA THR A 140 -5.42 -19.38 -3.79
C THR A 140 -4.98 -18.14 -4.59
N LYS A 141 -5.89 -17.18 -4.81
CA LYS A 141 -5.60 -15.91 -5.49
C LYS A 141 -4.53 -15.06 -4.81
N ASP A 142 -4.47 -15.07 -3.48
CA ASP A 142 -3.47 -14.29 -2.73
C ASP A 142 -2.03 -14.80 -2.90
N THR A 143 -1.89 -16.07 -3.28
CA THR A 143 -0.59 -16.74 -3.47
C THR A 143 -0.14 -16.80 -4.93
N LEU A 144 -1.04 -16.46 -5.84
CA LEU A 144 -0.79 -16.51 -7.28
C LEU A 144 -0.22 -15.20 -7.80
N TRP A 145 0.33 -15.23 -9.04
CA TRP A 145 0.84 -14.05 -9.72
C TRP A 145 -0.32 -13.29 -10.40
N GLU A 146 -1.31 -12.87 -9.62
CA GLU A 146 -2.39 -11.99 -10.09
C GLU A 146 -2.13 -10.55 -9.63
N SER A 147 -2.77 -9.60 -10.31
CA SER A 147 -2.73 -8.19 -9.91
C SER A 147 -3.22 -8.05 -8.46
N ASP A 148 -2.50 -7.28 -7.66
CA ASP A 148 -2.75 -7.05 -6.23
C ASP A 148 -2.52 -8.26 -5.30
N SER A 149 -2.00 -9.38 -5.81
CA SER A 149 -1.63 -10.52 -4.96
C SER A 149 -0.49 -10.14 -3.98
N ILE A 150 -0.43 -10.85 -2.86
CA ILE A 150 0.65 -10.68 -1.87
C ILE A 150 2.02 -10.88 -2.51
N PHE A 151 2.12 -11.87 -3.38
CA PHE A 151 3.37 -12.19 -4.05
C PHE A 151 3.82 -11.09 -5.01
N GLN A 152 2.91 -10.55 -5.82
CA GLN A 152 3.20 -9.43 -6.69
C GLN A 152 3.63 -8.19 -5.91
N LYS A 153 2.96 -7.88 -4.79
CA LYS A 153 3.34 -6.78 -3.88
C LYS A 153 4.76 -6.96 -3.34
N LEU A 154 5.12 -8.16 -2.88
CA LEU A 154 6.47 -8.45 -2.38
C LEU A 154 7.53 -8.28 -3.46
N VAL A 155 7.30 -8.82 -4.67
CA VAL A 155 8.26 -8.69 -5.77
C VAL A 155 8.36 -7.25 -6.25
N SER A 156 7.23 -6.55 -6.40
CA SER A 156 7.22 -5.12 -6.77
C SER A 156 8.01 -4.29 -5.78
N ALA A 157 7.81 -4.56 -4.50
CA ALA A 157 8.50 -3.91 -3.41
C ALA A 157 10.02 -4.21 -3.42
N TYR A 158 10.39 -5.48 -3.61
CA TYR A 158 11.79 -5.89 -3.70
C TYR A 158 12.49 -5.24 -4.92
N VAL A 159 11.87 -5.31 -6.09
CA VAL A 159 12.38 -4.68 -7.31
C VAL A 159 12.51 -3.17 -7.12
N ALA A 160 11.52 -2.54 -6.48
CA ALA A 160 11.55 -1.11 -6.20
C ALA A 160 12.75 -0.70 -5.32
N GLN A 161 13.19 -1.53 -4.39
CA GLN A 161 14.36 -1.24 -3.53
C GLN A 161 15.70 -1.50 -4.23
N HIS A 162 15.76 -2.48 -5.15
CA HIS A 162 17.02 -2.96 -5.70
C HIS A 162 17.26 -2.53 -7.16
N THR A 163 16.31 -1.80 -7.77
CA THR A 163 16.48 -1.33 -9.14
C THR A 163 17.07 0.07 -9.15
N GLU A 164 18.33 0.15 -9.57
CA GLU A 164 18.96 1.42 -9.94
C GLU A 164 18.31 1.94 -11.25
N ASN A 165 18.25 3.26 -11.41
CA ASN A 165 17.73 3.90 -12.63
C ASN A 165 16.22 3.68 -12.94
N ARG A 166 15.36 3.59 -11.91
CA ARG A 166 13.90 3.46 -12.07
C ARG A 166 13.32 4.51 -13.01
N ASP A 167 13.75 5.77 -12.88
CA ASP A 167 13.27 6.87 -13.69
C ASP A 167 13.63 6.68 -15.17
N THR A 168 14.79 6.11 -15.43
CA THR A 168 15.23 5.77 -16.79
C THR A 168 14.36 4.69 -17.38
N ILE A 169 14.09 3.62 -16.63
CA ILE A 169 13.23 2.51 -17.08
C ILE A 169 11.80 3.00 -17.30
N SER A 170 11.24 3.77 -16.38
CA SER A 170 9.91 4.37 -16.52
C SER A 170 9.81 5.27 -17.76
N THR A 171 10.89 6.00 -18.06
CA THR A 171 10.98 6.82 -19.29
C THR A 171 10.95 5.95 -20.55
N TYR A 172 11.64 4.81 -20.56
CA TYR A 172 11.59 3.88 -21.70
C TYR A 172 10.20 3.25 -21.87
N VAL A 173 9.56 2.83 -20.78
CA VAL A 173 8.19 2.29 -20.81
C VAL A 173 7.24 3.34 -21.40
N ARG A 174 7.27 4.57 -20.90
CA ARG A 174 6.45 5.66 -21.42
C ARG A 174 6.69 5.94 -22.91
N ARG A 175 7.94 5.99 -23.35
CA ARG A 175 8.25 6.16 -24.78
C ARG A 175 7.75 5.01 -25.65
N ALA A 176 7.79 3.78 -25.15
CA ALA A 176 7.25 2.62 -25.85
C ALA A 176 5.73 2.73 -25.98
N THR A 177 5.02 3.10 -24.92
CA THR A 177 3.55 3.27 -24.94
C THR A 177 3.12 4.43 -25.84
N GLU A 178 3.85 5.56 -25.86
CA GLU A 178 3.62 6.67 -26.77
C GLU A 178 3.77 6.24 -28.24
N LYS A 179 4.76 5.40 -28.56
CA LYS A 179 4.92 4.85 -29.91
C LYS A 179 3.76 3.92 -30.29
N ILE A 180 3.34 3.04 -29.38
CA ILE A 180 2.17 2.16 -29.63
C ILE A 180 0.92 3.00 -29.84
N HIS A 181 0.71 4.01 -29.00
CA HIS A 181 -0.44 4.92 -29.15
C HIS A 181 -0.45 5.61 -30.51
N SER A 182 0.69 6.21 -30.91
CA SER A 182 0.79 6.93 -32.17
C SER A 182 0.69 6.04 -33.41
N ALA A 183 1.18 4.81 -33.34
CA ALA A 183 1.24 3.90 -34.50
C ALA A 183 -0.03 3.04 -34.67
N ALA A 184 -0.65 2.60 -33.60
CA ALA A 184 -1.78 1.66 -33.65
C ALA A 184 -3.07 2.20 -33.06
N LEU A 185 -3.03 2.76 -31.83
CA LEU A 185 -4.26 3.15 -31.12
C LEU A 185 -4.94 4.34 -31.75
N LYS A 186 -4.20 5.28 -32.33
CA LYS A 186 -4.74 6.42 -33.04
C LYS A 186 -5.54 6.03 -34.30
N ASN A 187 -5.15 4.96 -34.96
CA ASN A 187 -5.89 4.40 -36.09
C ASN A 187 -7.16 3.69 -35.62
N LEU A 188 -7.06 2.93 -34.51
CA LEU A 188 -8.21 2.27 -33.89
C LEU A 188 -9.25 3.30 -33.40
N GLU A 189 -8.84 4.40 -32.78
CA GLU A 189 -9.72 5.52 -32.41
C GLU A 189 -10.49 6.03 -33.62
N LYS A 190 -9.77 6.23 -34.72
CA LYS A 190 -10.35 6.73 -35.96
C LYS A 190 -11.39 5.79 -36.55
N GLU A 191 -11.12 4.48 -36.53
CA GLU A 191 -12.04 3.45 -36.97
C GLU A 191 -13.28 3.35 -36.08
N ILE A 192 -13.07 3.35 -34.74
CA ILE A 192 -14.18 3.31 -33.77
C ILE A 192 -15.07 4.56 -33.95
N ASN A 193 -14.47 5.75 -34.04
CA ASN A 193 -15.21 6.99 -34.22
C ASN A 193 -16.00 7.00 -35.56
N ASN A 194 -15.41 6.46 -36.62
CA ASN A 194 -16.09 6.35 -37.92
C ASN A 194 -17.26 5.35 -37.90
N LEU A 195 -17.14 4.25 -37.15
CA LEU A 195 -18.20 3.22 -37.07
C LEU A 195 -19.37 3.63 -36.17
N TYR A 196 -19.11 4.35 -35.08
CA TYR A 196 -20.13 4.63 -34.07
C TYR A 196 -20.74 6.02 -34.13
N LEU A 197 -20.12 6.99 -34.84
CA LEU A 197 -20.43 8.40 -34.67
C LEU A 197 -20.98 9.11 -35.91
N GLN A 198 -21.71 8.44 -36.76
CA GLN A 198 -22.37 9.15 -37.89
C GLN A 198 -23.32 10.30 -37.47
N ASN A 199 -23.64 10.44 -36.15
CA ASN A 199 -24.57 11.48 -35.68
C ASN A 199 -24.47 11.86 -34.18
N LYS A 200 -23.39 11.71 -33.49
CA LYS A 200 -23.28 12.10 -32.04
C LYS A 200 -21.98 12.82 -31.72
N SER A 201 -22.07 13.83 -30.86
CA SER A 201 -20.95 14.63 -30.32
C SER A 201 -20.13 13.89 -29.25
N VAL A 202 -19.82 12.61 -29.44
CA VAL A 202 -19.02 11.79 -28.51
C VAL A 202 -17.77 11.33 -29.22
N ASP A 203 -16.63 11.60 -28.66
CA ASP A 203 -15.31 11.23 -29.17
C ASP A 203 -14.73 10.10 -28.31
N PHE A 204 -14.47 8.95 -28.89
CA PHE A 204 -13.78 7.86 -28.20
C PHE A 204 -12.27 8.11 -28.25
N LYS A 205 -11.62 8.08 -27.08
CA LYS A 205 -10.16 8.16 -26.95
C LYS A 205 -9.65 6.93 -26.22
N VAL A 206 -8.60 6.33 -26.75
CA VAL A 206 -7.91 5.21 -26.14
C VAL A 206 -6.58 5.73 -25.59
N ASN A 207 -6.47 5.86 -24.27
CA ASN A 207 -5.27 6.38 -23.64
C ASN A 207 -4.68 5.32 -22.71
N PHE A 208 -3.35 5.32 -22.59
CA PHE A 208 -2.70 4.64 -21.47
C PHE A 208 -2.84 5.48 -20.20
N PRO A 209 -2.87 4.85 -19.01
CA PRO A 209 -2.79 5.58 -17.74
C PRO A 209 -1.59 6.52 -17.72
N SER A 210 -1.77 7.72 -17.17
CA SER A 210 -0.70 8.75 -17.11
C SER A 210 0.44 8.40 -16.16
N ASP A 211 0.18 7.48 -15.23
CA ASP A 211 1.09 6.98 -14.19
C ASP A 211 1.77 5.65 -14.55
N LEU A 212 1.79 5.32 -15.85
CA LEU A 212 2.38 4.10 -16.35
C LEU A 212 3.90 4.13 -16.16
N ASP A 213 4.39 3.24 -15.32
CA ASP A 213 5.80 3.12 -14.97
C ASP A 213 6.35 1.70 -15.24
N TYR A 214 7.55 1.41 -14.75
CA TYR A 214 8.19 0.10 -14.90
C TYR A 214 7.40 -1.05 -14.25
N THR A 215 6.47 -0.78 -13.35
CA THR A 215 5.67 -1.82 -12.67
C THR A 215 4.79 -2.61 -13.62
N VAL A 216 4.44 -2.04 -14.78
CA VAL A 216 3.76 -2.74 -15.88
C VAL A 216 4.56 -3.96 -16.35
N LEU A 217 5.89 -3.87 -16.35
CA LEU A 217 6.75 -5.00 -16.72
C LEU A 217 6.66 -6.15 -15.71
N LEU A 218 6.33 -5.84 -14.46
CA LEU A 218 6.18 -6.84 -13.41
C LEU A 218 4.92 -7.69 -13.59
N SER A 219 3.90 -7.20 -14.27
CA SER A 219 2.72 -7.98 -14.61
C SER A 219 3.00 -9.10 -15.61
N SER A 220 4.14 -9.01 -16.31
CA SER A 220 4.60 -10.01 -17.28
C SER A 220 5.57 -11.04 -16.68
N VAL A 221 5.90 -10.93 -15.39
CA VAL A 221 6.80 -11.89 -14.73
C VAL A 221 6.06 -13.19 -14.50
N MET A 222 6.65 -14.29 -14.95
CA MET A 222 6.10 -15.63 -14.76
C MET A 222 6.86 -16.33 -13.64
N LEU A 223 6.13 -17.01 -12.76
CA LEU A 223 6.70 -17.89 -11.76
C LEU A 223 6.85 -19.30 -12.31
N SER A 224 8.03 -19.86 -12.19
CA SER A 224 8.28 -21.27 -12.45
C SER A 224 8.84 -21.92 -11.20
N MET A 225 8.35 -23.10 -10.88
CA MET A 225 8.92 -23.96 -9.83
C MET A 225 9.73 -25.06 -10.48
N ASN A 226 10.97 -25.23 -10.03
CA ASN A 226 11.80 -26.37 -10.44
C ASN A 226 11.77 -27.41 -9.32
N GLU A 227 11.14 -28.54 -9.58
CA GLU A 227 11.10 -29.66 -8.65
C GLU A 227 11.71 -30.89 -9.32
N TYR A 228 12.76 -31.47 -8.72
CA TYR A 228 13.48 -32.64 -9.24
C TYR A 228 13.98 -32.53 -10.70
N GLY A 229 14.36 -31.32 -11.11
CA GLY A 229 14.87 -31.08 -12.47
C GLY A 229 13.77 -30.83 -13.53
N HIS A 230 12.53 -30.78 -13.15
CA HIS A 230 11.41 -30.41 -14.01
C HIS A 230 10.93 -28.98 -13.70
N ASN A 231 10.80 -28.16 -14.74
CA ASN A 231 10.24 -26.81 -14.62
C ASN A 231 8.73 -26.86 -14.81
N TYR A 232 8.01 -26.44 -13.78
CA TYR A 232 6.57 -26.25 -13.82
C TYR A 232 6.27 -24.75 -13.86
N LEU A 233 5.53 -24.31 -14.87
CA LEU A 233 4.94 -22.97 -14.84
C LEU A 233 3.75 -23.02 -13.89
N ILE A 234 3.71 -22.06 -12.96
CA ILE A 234 2.56 -21.90 -12.06
C ILE A 234 1.52 -21.10 -12.86
N TYR A 235 0.62 -21.82 -13.54
CA TYR A 235 -0.51 -21.24 -14.26
C TYR A 235 -1.74 -21.12 -13.35
N HIS A 236 -2.56 -20.23 -13.74
CA HIS A 236 -3.99 -20.14 -13.34
C HIS A 236 -4.88 -20.34 -14.51
#